data_eb1ad5b219599f5b1c174f8bd6a63b46
#
_entry.id   eb1ad5b219599f5b1c174f8bd6a63b46
#
_cell.length_a   1.000
_cell.length_b   1.000
_cell.length_c   1.000
_cell.angle_alpha   90.00
_cell.angle_beta   90.00
_cell.angle_gamma   90.00
#
_symmetry.space_group_name_H-M   'P 1'
#
loop_
_entity.id
_entity.type
_entity.pdbx_description
1 polymer ?
#
loop_
_entity_poly.entity_id
_entity_poly.type
_entity_poly.pdbx_seq_one_letter_code
_entity_poly.pdbx_strand_id
1 'polypeptide(L)'
;MLFLDVNDFKGINDVHGHAVGDRVLCVIARRLERCVRDSDLVARMGGDEFTVLLTDVQSHETVSAKVAQILAAMAEPLGAEFGSVKMPSCSVGVAFYPADGADADTLLSHADSDMYRIKRLRLAAE
;
A
#
# COMPACT_ATOMS: atom_id res chain seq x y z
N MET A 1 2.11 10.62 5.28
CA MET A 1 1.54 10.07 4.03
C MET A 1 2.24 8.77 3.69
N LEU A 2 1.47 7.75 3.42
CA LEU A 2 1.99 6.47 2.94
C LEU A 2 1.64 6.32 1.47
N PHE A 3 2.57 5.82 0.68
CA PHE A 3 2.34 5.45 -0.72
C PHE A 3 2.56 3.94 -0.85
N LEU A 4 1.56 3.24 -1.35
CA LEU A 4 1.56 1.78 -1.43
C LEU A 4 1.41 1.33 -2.88
N ASP A 5 2.26 0.41 -3.30
CA ASP A 5 2.21 -0.21 -4.62
C ASP A 5 2.09 -1.72 -4.47
N VAL A 6 1.19 -2.32 -5.25
CA VAL A 6 0.98 -3.76 -5.26
C VAL A 6 2.03 -4.41 -6.16
N ASN A 7 2.85 -5.28 -5.59
CA ASN A 7 3.93 -5.92 -6.33
C ASN A 7 3.39 -6.96 -7.32
N ASP A 8 3.90 -6.91 -8.55
CA ASP A 8 3.57 -7.84 -9.63
C ASP A 8 2.07 -7.97 -9.89
N PHE A 9 1.34 -6.88 -9.77
CA PHE A 9 -0.10 -6.87 -10.04
C PHE A 9 -0.41 -7.22 -11.50
N LYS A 10 0.46 -6.80 -12.41
CA LYS A 10 0.32 -7.16 -13.83
C LYS A 10 0.26 -8.68 -14.01
N GLY A 11 1.05 -9.44 -13.25
CA GLY A 11 1.03 -10.90 -13.30
C GLY A 11 -0.34 -11.48 -12.95
N ILE A 12 -1.03 -10.90 -11.99
CA ILE A 12 -2.40 -11.32 -11.63
C ILE A 12 -3.34 -11.10 -12.81
N ASN A 13 -3.30 -9.91 -13.43
CA ASN A 13 -4.12 -9.59 -14.59
C ASN A 13 -3.81 -10.50 -15.77
N ASP A 14 -2.54 -10.79 -16.02
CA ASP A 14 -2.12 -11.62 -17.15
C ASP A 14 -2.57 -13.08 -17.00
N VAL A 15 -2.54 -13.61 -15.77
CA VAL A 15 -2.91 -15.01 -15.50
C VAL A 15 -4.40 -15.20 -15.25
N HIS A 16 -5.02 -14.30 -14.49
CA HIS A 16 -6.39 -14.47 -13.98
C HIS A 16 -7.41 -13.51 -14.62
N GLY A 17 -6.94 -12.51 -15.37
CA GLY A 17 -7.79 -11.51 -16.02
C GLY A 17 -8.02 -10.27 -15.17
N HIS A 18 -8.43 -9.19 -15.83
CA HIS A 18 -8.65 -7.88 -15.19
C HIS A 18 -9.79 -7.89 -14.18
N ALA A 19 -10.84 -8.69 -14.42
CA ALA A 19 -11.95 -8.80 -13.47
C ALA A 19 -11.48 -9.33 -12.12
N VAL A 20 -10.62 -10.34 -12.12
CA VAL A 20 -10.03 -10.88 -10.89
C VAL A 20 -9.08 -9.86 -10.26
N GLY A 21 -8.26 -9.19 -11.07
CA GLY A 21 -7.38 -8.11 -10.60
C GLY A 21 -8.17 -7.02 -9.88
N ASP A 22 -9.28 -6.58 -10.45
CA ASP A 22 -10.15 -5.57 -9.84
C ASP A 22 -10.70 -6.04 -8.48
N ARG A 23 -11.08 -7.31 -8.38
CA ARG A 23 -11.55 -7.89 -7.11
C ARG A 23 -10.43 -7.93 -6.07
N VAL A 24 -9.21 -8.23 -6.47
CA VAL A 24 -8.03 -8.19 -5.59
C VAL A 24 -7.80 -6.75 -5.08
N LEU A 25 -7.88 -5.76 -5.96
CA LEU A 25 -7.76 -4.35 -5.56
C LEU A 25 -8.84 -3.94 -4.56
N CYS A 26 -10.07 -4.43 -4.71
CA CYS A 26 -11.15 -4.19 -3.75
C CYS A 26 -10.82 -4.79 -2.37
N VAL A 27 -10.24 -5.99 -2.32
CA VAL A 27 -9.79 -6.61 -1.07
C VAL A 27 -8.72 -5.75 -0.41
N ILE A 28 -7.75 -5.27 -1.19
CA ILE A 28 -6.68 -4.41 -0.69
C ILE A 28 -7.26 -3.12 -0.09
N ALA A 29 -8.17 -2.47 -0.82
CA ALA A 29 -8.81 -1.24 -0.35
C ALA A 29 -9.53 -1.45 1.00
N ARG A 30 -10.28 -2.53 1.12
CA ARG A 30 -11.01 -2.85 2.37
C ARG A 30 -10.06 -3.15 3.52
N ARG A 31 -8.97 -3.86 3.25
CA ARG A 31 -7.96 -4.15 4.28
C ARG A 31 -7.27 -2.88 4.76
N LEU A 32 -6.94 -1.96 3.84
CA LEU A 32 -6.39 -0.65 4.20
C LEU A 32 -7.36 0.14 5.06
N GLU A 33 -8.64 0.19 4.69
CA GLU A 33 -9.66 0.90 5.46
C GLU A 33 -9.80 0.36 6.89
N ARG A 34 -9.63 -0.94 7.08
CA ARG A 34 -9.68 -1.56 8.42
C ARG A 34 -8.46 -1.24 9.27
N CYS A 35 -7.35 -0.87 8.63
CA CYS A 35 -6.11 -0.56 9.34
C CYS A 35 -6.04 0.88 9.84
N VAL A 36 -6.94 1.76 9.38
CA VAL A 36 -6.87 3.19 9.65
C VAL A 36 -8.11 3.67 10.41
N ARG A 37 -7.97 4.86 11.04
CA ARG A 37 -9.06 5.49 11.79
C ARG A 37 -9.96 6.27 10.83
N ASP A 38 -11.17 6.66 11.31
CA ASP A 38 -12.11 7.46 10.53
C ASP A 38 -11.51 8.81 10.11
N SER A 39 -10.60 9.36 10.90
CA SER A 39 -9.91 10.62 10.59
C SER A 39 -8.80 10.48 9.55
N ASP A 40 -8.42 9.25 9.22
CA ASP A 40 -7.42 8.97 8.20
C ASP A 40 -8.09 8.80 6.84
N LEU A 41 -7.31 8.91 5.77
CA LEU A 41 -7.84 8.81 4.42
C LEU A 41 -7.13 7.72 3.64
N VAL A 42 -7.90 6.88 2.96
CA VAL A 42 -7.38 5.91 1.99
C VAL A 42 -7.87 6.33 0.61
N ALA A 43 -6.96 6.43 -0.35
CA ALA A 43 -7.29 6.77 -1.72
C ALA A 43 -6.54 5.87 -2.70
N ARG A 44 -7.21 5.50 -3.79
CA ARG A 44 -6.56 4.83 -4.91
C ARG A 44 -6.09 5.90 -5.89
N MET A 45 -4.80 5.91 -6.16
CA MET A 45 -4.21 6.92 -7.05
C MET A 45 -4.32 6.54 -8.54
N GLY A 46 -4.49 5.26 -8.81
CA GLY A 46 -4.62 4.72 -10.16
C GLY A 46 -3.98 3.34 -10.24
N GLY A 47 -4.43 2.50 -11.18
CA GLY A 47 -3.88 1.17 -11.35
C GLY A 47 -3.81 0.40 -10.04
N ASP A 48 -2.61 0.08 -9.62
CA ASP A 48 -2.28 -0.70 -8.42
C ASP A 48 -1.65 0.14 -7.30
N GLU A 49 -1.88 1.45 -7.31
CA GLU A 49 -1.29 2.41 -6.37
C GLU A 49 -2.33 2.97 -5.41
N PHE A 50 -1.99 2.98 -4.12
CA PHE A 50 -2.83 3.52 -3.05
C PHE A 50 -2.05 4.54 -2.22
N THR A 51 -2.76 5.52 -1.69
CA THR A 51 -2.21 6.48 -0.74
C THR A 51 -3.02 6.42 0.55
N VAL A 52 -2.31 6.49 1.68
CA VAL A 52 -2.93 6.56 3.00
C VAL A 52 -2.42 7.81 3.69
N LEU A 53 -3.34 8.67 4.10
CA LEU A 53 -3.02 9.87 4.87
C LEU A 53 -3.38 9.62 6.33
N LEU A 54 -2.36 9.53 7.17
CA LEU A 54 -2.51 9.37 8.61
C LEU A 54 -2.49 10.75 9.27
N THR A 55 -3.47 11.01 10.12
CA THR A 55 -3.62 12.28 10.83
C THR A 55 -3.20 12.13 12.30
N ASP A 56 -2.82 13.24 12.93
CA ASP A 56 -2.44 13.30 14.35
C ASP A 56 -1.40 12.24 14.73
N VAL A 57 -0.36 12.13 13.89
CA VAL A 57 0.74 11.21 14.13
C VAL A 57 1.65 11.77 15.22
N GLN A 58 1.89 10.99 16.27
CA GLN A 58 2.66 11.41 17.43
C GLN A 58 4.17 11.13 17.29
N SER A 59 4.54 10.09 16.54
CA SER A 59 5.94 9.68 16.44
C SER A 59 6.18 8.85 15.18
N HIS A 60 7.45 8.72 14.81
CA HIS A 60 7.87 7.82 13.73
C HIS A 60 7.57 6.35 14.07
N GLU A 61 7.70 5.97 15.35
CA GLU A 61 7.38 4.61 15.79
C GLU A 61 5.91 4.26 15.56
N THR A 62 5.02 5.22 15.79
CA THR A 62 3.58 5.04 15.53
C THR A 62 3.34 4.71 14.06
N VAL A 63 4.02 5.42 13.16
CA VAL A 63 3.89 5.18 11.72
C VAL A 63 4.52 3.84 11.33
N SER A 64 5.68 3.52 11.87
CA SER A 64 6.32 2.21 11.62
C SER A 64 5.43 1.06 12.06
N ALA A 65 4.78 1.18 13.21
CA ALA A 65 3.82 0.19 13.69
C ALA A 65 2.61 0.07 12.75
N LYS A 66 2.13 1.19 12.23
CA LYS A 66 1.01 1.21 11.27
C LYS A 66 1.41 0.54 9.96
N VAL A 67 2.59 0.83 9.44
CA VAL A 67 3.10 0.19 8.22
C VAL A 67 3.21 -1.33 8.43
N ALA A 68 3.74 -1.76 9.58
CA ALA A 68 3.82 -3.19 9.92
C ALA A 68 2.44 -3.84 9.97
N GLN A 69 1.45 -3.15 10.55
CA GLN A 69 0.06 -3.61 10.60
C GLN A 69 -0.52 -3.77 9.19
N ILE A 70 -0.30 -2.79 8.32
CA ILE A 70 -0.76 -2.82 6.93
C ILE A 70 -0.12 -4.00 6.20
N LEU A 71 1.20 -4.17 6.30
CA LEU A 71 1.91 -5.26 5.64
C LEU A 71 1.43 -6.63 6.14
N ALA A 72 1.17 -6.77 7.44
CA ALA A 72 0.61 -8.00 8.01
C ALA A 72 -0.79 -8.29 7.45
N ALA A 73 -1.64 -7.27 7.34
CA ALA A 73 -2.98 -7.42 6.77
C ALA A 73 -2.92 -7.81 5.28
N MET A 74 -1.96 -7.27 4.54
CA MET A 74 -1.77 -7.60 3.12
C MET A 74 -1.18 -9.00 2.91
N ALA A 75 -0.54 -9.56 3.93
CA ALA A 75 0.02 -10.92 3.87
C ALA A 75 -1.03 -12.02 4.10
N GLU A 76 -2.20 -11.67 4.61
CA GLU A 76 -3.27 -12.65 4.81
C GLU A 76 -3.76 -13.20 3.47
N PRO A 77 -3.98 -14.53 3.35
CA PRO A 77 -4.46 -15.11 2.10
C PRO A 77 -5.80 -14.53 1.66
N LEU A 78 -6.05 -14.57 0.35
CA LEU A 78 -7.35 -14.27 -0.22
C LEU A 78 -8.37 -15.35 0.19
N GLY A 79 -9.66 -15.00 0.19
CA GLY A 79 -10.72 -15.95 0.51
C GLY A 79 -10.84 -17.07 -0.52
N ALA A 80 -11.59 -18.14 -0.14
CA ALA A 80 -11.78 -19.32 -0.97
C ALA A 80 -12.37 -19.01 -2.35
N GLU A 81 -13.14 -17.92 -2.47
CA GLU A 81 -13.75 -17.47 -3.73
C GLU A 81 -12.71 -17.06 -4.78
N PHE A 82 -11.48 -16.82 -4.39
CA PHE A 82 -10.40 -16.49 -5.30
C PHE A 82 -9.66 -17.73 -5.85
N GLY A 83 -9.96 -18.92 -5.33
CA GLY A 83 -9.36 -20.16 -5.80
C GLY A 83 -7.83 -20.15 -5.69
N SER A 84 -7.15 -20.31 -6.83
CA SER A 84 -5.68 -20.40 -6.90
C SER A 84 -4.95 -19.05 -6.90
N VAL A 85 -5.69 -17.93 -6.88
CA VAL A 85 -5.09 -16.59 -6.86
C VAL A 85 -4.36 -16.38 -5.55
N LYS A 86 -3.09 -15.98 -5.63
CA LYS A 86 -2.28 -15.66 -4.45
C LYS A 86 -2.37 -14.17 -4.15
N MET A 87 -2.49 -13.84 -2.87
CA MET A 87 -2.44 -12.45 -2.44
C MET A 87 -1.08 -11.84 -2.78
N PRO A 88 -1.04 -10.75 -3.58
CA PRO A 88 0.24 -10.11 -3.90
C PRO A 88 0.82 -9.38 -2.68
N SER A 89 2.14 -9.28 -2.63
CA SER A 89 2.81 -8.45 -1.65
C SER A 89 2.70 -6.97 -2.03
N CYS A 90 3.01 -6.09 -1.08
CA CYS A 90 2.98 -4.65 -1.29
C CYS A 90 4.29 -4.02 -0.85
N SER A 91 4.64 -2.90 -1.47
CA SER A 91 5.74 -2.05 -1.05
C SER A 91 5.16 -0.73 -0.57
N VAL A 92 5.61 -0.25 0.59
CA VAL A 92 5.07 0.97 1.22
C VAL A 92 6.19 1.96 1.46
N GLY A 93 6.03 3.17 0.94
CA GLY A 93 6.89 4.30 1.22
C GLY A 93 6.22 5.29 2.14
N VAL A 94 7.01 6.09 2.85
CA VAL A 94 6.51 7.01 3.89
C VAL A 94 7.06 8.41 3.65
N ALA A 95 6.22 9.41 3.85
CA ALA A 95 6.62 10.81 3.94
C ALA A 95 5.95 11.46 5.16
N PHE A 96 6.71 12.28 5.88
CA PHE A 96 6.26 12.98 7.08
C PHE A 96 6.08 14.47 6.81
N TYR A 97 4.94 15.01 7.21
CA TYR A 97 4.72 16.46 7.19
C TYR A 97 5.16 17.05 8.54
N PRO A 98 5.85 18.19 8.57
CA PRO A 98 6.36 18.97 7.42
C PRO A 98 7.78 18.60 6.98
N ALA A 99 8.43 17.63 7.63
CA ALA A 99 9.86 17.32 7.41
C ALA A 99 10.17 16.96 5.96
N ASP A 100 9.29 16.19 5.31
CA ASP A 100 9.49 15.66 3.95
C ASP A 100 8.76 16.45 2.89
N GLY A 101 8.08 17.53 3.27
CA GLY A 101 7.40 18.41 2.34
C GLY A 101 6.29 19.20 3.02
N ALA A 102 5.96 20.37 2.43
CA ALA A 102 4.95 21.26 2.95
C ALA A 102 3.63 21.21 2.18
N ASP A 103 3.61 20.51 1.05
CA ASP A 103 2.42 20.38 0.21
C ASP A 103 2.22 18.91 -0.20
N ALA A 104 1.04 18.62 -0.74
CA ALA A 104 0.65 17.26 -1.10
C ALA A 104 1.57 16.66 -2.18
N ASP A 105 1.91 17.43 -3.21
CA ASP A 105 2.73 16.94 -4.32
C ASP A 105 4.14 16.57 -3.87
N THR A 106 4.75 17.38 -3.02
CA THR A 106 6.08 17.12 -2.47
C THR A 106 6.07 15.90 -1.57
N LEU A 107 5.07 15.77 -0.70
CA LEU A 107 4.92 14.60 0.18
C LEU A 107 4.70 13.33 -0.63
N LEU A 108 3.84 13.39 -1.65
CA LEU A 108 3.56 12.24 -2.51
C LEU A 108 4.82 11.80 -3.26
N SER A 109 5.57 12.76 -3.80
CA SER A 109 6.83 12.48 -4.50
C SER A 109 7.85 11.83 -3.57
N HIS A 110 7.97 12.31 -2.34
CA HIS A 110 8.88 11.74 -1.34
C HIS A 110 8.46 10.31 -0.97
N ALA A 111 7.18 10.09 -0.71
CA ALA A 111 6.66 8.77 -0.37
C ALA A 111 6.82 7.78 -1.51
N ASP A 112 6.59 8.22 -2.77
CA ASP A 112 6.79 7.41 -3.96
C ASP A 112 8.26 7.00 -4.11
N SER A 113 9.19 7.94 -3.94
CA SER A 113 10.63 7.66 -3.99
C SER A 113 11.05 6.66 -2.91
N ASP A 114 10.52 6.81 -1.70
CA ASP A 114 10.79 5.89 -0.59
C ASP A 114 10.23 4.49 -0.89
N MET A 115 9.01 4.42 -1.41
CA MET A 115 8.39 3.17 -1.84
C MET A 115 9.23 2.46 -2.90
N TYR A 116 9.70 3.21 -3.88
CA TYR A 116 10.52 2.66 -4.95
C TYR A 116 11.85 2.12 -4.42
N ARG A 117 12.47 2.82 -3.47
CA ARG A 117 13.68 2.35 -2.78
C ARG A 117 13.44 1.03 -2.06
N ILE A 118 12.33 0.92 -1.33
CA ILE A 118 11.92 -0.31 -0.62
C ILE A 118 11.71 -1.45 -1.62
N LYS A 119 11.01 -1.18 -2.71
CA LYS A 119 10.74 -2.16 -3.77
C LYS A 119 12.02 -2.69 -4.39
N ARG A 120 12.99 -1.83 -4.65
CA ARG A 120 14.31 -2.23 -5.18
C ARG A 120 15.08 -3.12 -4.21
N LEU A 121 15.06 -2.79 -2.92
CA LEU A 121 15.69 -3.62 -1.89
C LEU A 121 15.04 -5.01 -1.82
N ARG A 122 13.73 -5.09 -1.93
CA ARG A 122 13.00 -6.35 -1.97
C ARG A 122 13.44 -7.20 -3.16
N LEU A 123 13.51 -6.62 -4.34
CA LEU A 123 13.92 -7.32 -5.56
C LEU A 123 15.37 -7.81 -5.47
N ALA A 124 16.26 -7.04 -4.87
CA ALA A 124 17.65 -7.41 -4.68
C ALA A 124 17.82 -8.56 -3.69
N ALA A 125 16.89 -8.73 -2.75
CA ALA A 125 16.90 -9.81 -1.76
C ALA A 125 16.36 -11.15 -2.30
N GLU A 126 15.70 -11.11 -3.44
CA GLU A 126 15.18 -12.31 -4.12
C GLU A 126 16.29 -12.98 -5.01
#